data_f2d9a4445eacf014a2f0f0ea1d91d3bd
#
_entry.id   f2d9a4445eacf014a2f0f0ea1d91d3bd
#
_cell.length_a   1.000
_cell.length_b   1.000
_cell.length_c   1.000
_cell.angle_alpha   90.00
_cell.angle_beta   90.00
_cell.angle_gamma   90.00
#
_symmetry.space_group_name_H-M   'P 1'
#
loop_
_entity.id
_entity.type
_entity.pdbx_description
1 polymer ?
#
loop_
_entity_poly.entity_id
_entity_poly.type
_entity_poly.pdbx_seq_one_letter_code
_entity_poly.pdbx_strand_id
1 'polypeptide(L)'
;MIGIFCVFSGVLFLRLRGGSIVRAKGEDLLPEEAVTYRQDDMRWADDRLGDSVFTMRSSGCLVSCIASAVSIQADEEITPGELNQIFSENHVYDGEGNIRWAAIGQMPGYCAEVFSDVSGTEIEECLEAGNYPIVRVRVKGLGSFHYVLIVGRRGGEYLCMDPLEDDLTTLSDYGNRAYAVRLVYWEKQ
;
A
#
# COMPACT_ATOMS: atom_id res chain seq x y z
N MET A 1 27.52 24.71 16.83
CA MET A 1 27.28 23.92 15.59
C MET A 1 27.20 22.41 15.81
N ILE A 2 27.94 21.81 16.76
CA ILE A 2 27.95 20.35 17.00
C ILE A 2 26.57 19.82 17.45
N GLY A 3 25.86 20.54 18.32
CA GLY A 3 24.55 20.08 18.82
C GLY A 3 23.46 19.94 17.77
N ILE A 4 23.41 20.82 16.77
CA ILE A 4 22.40 20.77 15.69
C ILE A 4 22.66 19.58 14.76
N PHE A 5 23.91 19.24 14.52
CA PHE A 5 24.29 18.10 13.69
C PHE A 5 23.91 16.76 14.35
N CYS A 6 24.09 16.63 15.66
CA CYS A 6 23.69 15.43 16.41
C CYS A 6 22.18 15.23 16.44
N VAL A 7 21.39 16.32 16.60
CA VAL A 7 19.92 16.24 16.58
C VAL A 7 19.42 15.82 15.20
N PHE A 8 19.98 16.41 14.13
CA PHE A 8 19.58 16.07 12.76
C PHE A 8 19.91 14.62 12.41
N SER A 9 21.09 14.14 12.80
CA SER A 9 21.51 12.74 12.62
C SER A 9 20.61 11.77 13.40
N GLY A 10 20.23 12.13 14.63
CA GLY A 10 19.33 11.33 15.46
C GLY A 10 17.92 11.22 14.86
N VAL A 11 17.36 12.32 14.37
CA VAL A 11 16.05 12.34 13.70
C VAL A 11 16.09 11.50 12.42
N LEU A 12 17.14 11.65 11.60
CA LEU A 12 17.30 10.87 10.38
C LEU A 12 17.40 9.36 10.70
N PHE A 13 18.18 8.98 11.68
CA PHE A 13 18.29 7.58 12.12
C PHE A 13 16.95 7.00 12.55
N LEU A 14 16.17 7.74 13.36
CA LEU A 14 14.84 7.29 13.80
C LEU A 14 13.87 7.15 12.64
N ARG A 15 13.96 8.03 11.63
CA ARG A 15 13.10 7.99 10.43
C ARG A 15 13.42 6.81 9.52
N LEU A 16 14.68 6.36 9.44
CA LEU A 16 15.10 5.24 8.59
C LEU A 16 15.08 3.88 9.32
N ARG A 17 14.91 3.90 10.64
CA ARG A 17 14.94 2.68 11.45
C ARG A 17 13.79 1.75 11.07
N GLY A 18 14.11 0.46 10.92
CA GLY A 18 13.14 -0.61 10.70
C GLY A 18 12.69 -0.78 9.25
N GLY A 19 13.19 0.03 8.30
CA GLY A 19 12.94 -0.17 6.89
C GLY A 19 14.09 -0.88 6.19
N SER A 20 13.75 -1.73 5.20
CA SER A 20 14.68 -2.46 4.34
C SER A 20 14.79 -1.78 2.98
N ILE A 21 15.99 -1.75 2.40
CA ILE A 21 16.17 -1.35 1.00
C ILE A 21 15.78 -2.52 0.12
N VAL A 22 14.84 -2.27 -0.79
CA VAL A 22 14.37 -3.25 -1.76
C VAL A 22 14.53 -2.68 -3.18
N ARG A 23 14.92 -3.52 -4.12
CA ARG A 23 15.10 -3.17 -5.52
C ARG A 23 14.56 -4.29 -6.38
N ALA A 24 13.98 -3.93 -7.50
CA ALA A 24 13.48 -4.89 -8.47
C ALA A 24 14.63 -5.74 -9.04
N LYS A 25 14.33 -7.01 -9.25
CA LYS A 25 15.22 -8.00 -9.86
C LYS A 25 14.45 -8.72 -10.97
N GLY A 26 15.15 -9.16 -11.99
CA GLY A 26 14.52 -9.86 -13.10
C GLY A 26 14.18 -8.95 -14.28
N GLU A 27 13.49 -9.53 -15.26
CA GLU A 27 13.05 -8.85 -16.46
C GLU A 27 11.90 -7.88 -16.19
N ASP A 28 11.68 -6.93 -17.11
CA ASP A 28 10.57 -6.00 -17.02
C ASP A 28 9.23 -6.75 -16.96
N LEU A 29 8.39 -6.35 -16.03
CA LEU A 29 7.03 -6.83 -15.85
C LEU A 29 6.11 -5.62 -15.76
N LEU A 30 5.33 -5.39 -16.81
CA LEU A 30 4.40 -4.26 -16.86
C LEU A 30 2.99 -4.74 -16.56
N PRO A 31 2.19 -3.98 -15.83
CA PRO A 31 0.79 -4.30 -15.63
C PRO A 31 0.06 -4.24 -16.98
N GLU A 32 -0.82 -5.20 -17.25
CA GLU A 32 -1.67 -5.18 -18.46
C GLU A 32 -2.65 -4.01 -18.41
N GLU A 33 -3.29 -3.80 -17.27
CA GLU A 33 -4.08 -2.60 -16.94
C GLU A 33 -3.79 -2.21 -15.50
N ALA A 34 -3.41 -0.95 -15.26
CA ALA A 34 -3.24 -0.42 -13.92
C ALA A 34 -4.54 0.30 -13.51
N VAL A 35 -5.28 -0.30 -12.59
CA VAL A 35 -6.41 0.39 -11.94
C VAL A 35 -5.84 1.27 -10.84
N THR A 36 -5.91 2.59 -11.03
CA THR A 36 -5.38 3.58 -10.09
C THR A 36 -6.51 4.34 -9.43
N TYR A 37 -6.52 4.35 -8.09
CA TYR A 37 -7.49 5.09 -7.31
C TYR A 37 -6.83 6.08 -6.37
N ARG A 38 -7.28 7.33 -6.44
CA ARG A 38 -6.87 8.36 -5.48
C ARG A 38 -7.66 8.21 -4.18
N GLN A 39 -6.96 8.34 -3.05
CA GLN A 39 -7.62 8.33 -1.74
C GLN A 39 -8.47 9.59 -1.48
N ASP A 40 -8.14 10.71 -2.15
CA ASP A 40 -8.80 12.00 -2.00
C ASP A 40 -9.81 12.34 -3.12
N ASP A 41 -10.20 11.35 -3.94
CA ASP A 41 -11.27 11.51 -4.92
C ASP A 41 -12.57 11.94 -4.22
N MET A 42 -13.22 12.98 -4.75
CA MET A 42 -14.42 13.59 -4.15
C MET A 42 -15.58 12.62 -3.95
N ARG A 43 -15.59 11.49 -4.65
CA ARG A 43 -16.64 10.45 -4.52
C ARG A 43 -16.62 9.76 -3.15
N TRP A 44 -15.46 9.65 -2.50
CA TRP A 44 -15.29 8.96 -1.22
C TRP A 44 -14.36 9.67 -0.23
N ALA A 45 -13.77 10.79 -0.61
CA ALA A 45 -12.75 11.50 0.18
C ALA A 45 -13.17 11.79 1.63
N ASP A 46 -14.44 12.09 1.84
CA ASP A 46 -14.97 12.47 3.15
C ASP A 46 -15.59 11.30 3.93
N ASP A 47 -15.58 10.07 3.33
CA ASP A 47 -16.05 8.86 3.99
C ASP A 47 -15.11 8.49 5.14
N ARG A 48 -15.68 8.14 6.28
CA ARG A 48 -14.92 7.73 7.46
C ARG A 48 -14.42 6.29 7.31
N LEU A 49 -13.28 6.00 7.93
CA LEU A 49 -12.75 4.65 8.08
C LEU A 49 -13.41 4.02 9.32
N GLY A 50 -14.49 3.27 9.10
CA GLY A 50 -15.33 2.75 10.17
C GLY A 50 -15.87 3.86 11.08
N ASP A 51 -15.84 3.64 12.38
CA ASP A 51 -16.31 4.61 13.38
C ASP A 51 -15.25 5.63 13.82
N SER A 52 -14.07 5.62 13.16
CA SER A 52 -12.96 6.51 13.52
C SER A 52 -13.21 7.97 13.08
N VAL A 53 -12.35 8.87 13.51
CA VAL A 53 -12.35 10.28 13.08
C VAL A 53 -11.60 10.48 11.74
N PHE A 54 -10.91 9.46 11.26
CA PHE A 54 -10.14 9.52 10.03
C PHE A 54 -11.03 9.28 8.81
N THR A 55 -10.71 9.95 7.71
CA THR A 55 -11.44 9.83 6.45
C THR A 55 -10.55 9.21 5.38
N MET A 56 -11.16 8.81 4.27
CA MET A 56 -10.43 8.33 3.09
C MET A 56 -9.37 9.34 2.64
N ARG A 57 -9.70 10.64 2.57
CA ARG A 57 -8.76 11.72 2.25
C ARG A 57 -7.54 11.73 3.16
N SER A 58 -7.75 11.56 4.46
CA SER A 58 -6.66 11.68 5.45
C SER A 58 -5.84 10.42 5.62
N SER A 59 -6.43 9.24 5.44
CA SER A 59 -5.83 7.96 5.84
C SER A 59 -6.22 6.77 4.97
N GLY A 60 -6.88 7.00 3.83
CA GLY A 60 -7.41 5.95 2.94
C GLY A 60 -6.40 5.29 2.00
N CYS A 61 -5.12 5.62 2.07
CA CYS A 61 -4.12 5.09 1.13
C CYS A 61 -4.12 3.55 1.06
N LEU A 62 -4.23 2.88 2.20
CA LEU A 62 -4.25 1.43 2.24
C LEU A 62 -5.52 0.85 1.61
N VAL A 63 -6.68 1.47 1.85
CA VAL A 63 -7.96 1.04 1.24
C VAL A 63 -7.92 1.22 -0.28
N SER A 64 -7.38 2.34 -0.77
CA SER A 64 -7.21 2.58 -2.21
C SER A 64 -6.24 1.58 -2.86
N CYS A 65 -5.13 1.23 -2.19
CA CYS A 65 -4.23 0.18 -2.67
C CYS A 65 -4.94 -1.19 -2.74
N ILE A 66 -5.72 -1.55 -1.73
CA ILE A 66 -6.46 -2.82 -1.72
C ILE A 66 -7.52 -2.84 -2.82
N ALA A 67 -8.29 -1.75 -2.98
CA ALA A 67 -9.29 -1.64 -4.03
C ALA A 67 -8.66 -1.82 -5.42
N SER A 68 -7.52 -1.18 -5.69
CA SER A 68 -6.79 -1.38 -6.95
C SER A 68 -6.31 -2.80 -7.13
N ALA A 69 -5.69 -3.41 -6.10
CA ALA A 69 -5.18 -4.78 -6.19
C ALA A 69 -6.28 -5.79 -6.49
N VAL A 70 -7.43 -5.65 -5.81
CA VAL A 70 -8.59 -6.53 -6.02
C VAL A 70 -9.23 -6.29 -7.39
N SER A 71 -9.39 -5.04 -7.82
CA SER A 71 -9.99 -4.70 -9.12
C SER A 71 -9.16 -5.19 -10.30
N ILE A 72 -7.83 -5.22 -10.20
CA ILE A 72 -6.96 -5.78 -11.26
C ILE A 72 -7.18 -7.31 -11.39
N GLN A 73 -7.56 -7.98 -10.31
CA GLN A 73 -7.71 -9.45 -10.27
C GLN A 73 -9.16 -9.92 -10.45
N ALA A 74 -10.13 -9.07 -10.15
CA ALA A 74 -11.55 -9.39 -10.24
C ALA A 74 -12.09 -9.13 -11.68
N ASP A 75 -13.23 -9.73 -11.98
CA ASP A 75 -13.93 -9.46 -13.23
C ASP A 75 -14.75 -8.14 -13.16
N GLU A 76 -14.90 -7.57 -11.96
CA GLU A 76 -15.60 -6.31 -11.70
C GLU A 76 -14.73 -5.40 -10.85
N GLU A 77 -14.70 -4.11 -11.22
CA GLU A 77 -14.00 -3.10 -10.42
C GLU A 77 -14.73 -2.86 -9.10
N ILE A 78 -13.96 -2.71 -8.02
CA ILE A 78 -14.43 -2.25 -6.73
C ILE A 78 -13.75 -0.93 -6.39
N THR A 79 -14.53 0.12 -6.21
CA THR A 79 -13.99 1.44 -5.85
C THR A 79 -13.55 1.50 -4.39
N PRO A 80 -12.61 2.41 -4.03
CA PRO A 80 -12.24 2.63 -2.64
C PRO A 80 -13.41 2.97 -1.70
N GLY A 81 -14.42 3.69 -2.20
CA GLY A 81 -15.63 4.00 -1.42
C GLY A 81 -16.46 2.75 -1.12
N GLU A 82 -16.71 1.91 -2.13
CA GLU A 82 -17.42 0.63 -1.96
C GLU A 82 -16.66 -0.31 -1.03
N LEU A 83 -15.34 -0.44 -1.24
CA LEU A 83 -14.51 -1.28 -0.37
C LEU A 83 -14.50 -0.77 1.08
N ASN A 84 -14.43 0.55 1.28
CA ASN A 84 -14.51 1.16 2.60
C ASN A 84 -15.85 0.86 3.30
N GLN A 85 -16.95 0.90 2.56
CA GLN A 85 -18.27 0.50 3.09
C GLN A 85 -18.28 -0.98 3.47
N ILE A 86 -17.82 -1.88 2.59
CA ILE A 86 -17.72 -3.32 2.86
C ILE A 86 -16.87 -3.57 4.11
N PHE A 87 -15.72 -2.90 4.24
CA PHE A 87 -14.83 -3.04 5.39
C PHE A 87 -15.48 -2.54 6.69
N SER A 88 -16.26 -1.48 6.63
CA SER A 88 -17.01 -0.95 7.79
C SER A 88 -18.09 -1.92 8.25
N GLU A 89 -18.88 -2.46 7.32
CA GLU A 89 -19.95 -3.43 7.58
C GLU A 89 -19.42 -4.77 8.15
N ASN A 90 -18.21 -5.17 7.73
CA ASN A 90 -17.55 -6.40 8.20
C ASN A 90 -16.58 -6.16 9.37
N HIS A 91 -16.66 -5.00 10.01
CA HIS A 91 -15.83 -4.65 11.16
C HIS A 91 -14.34 -4.84 10.92
N VAL A 92 -13.85 -4.53 9.72
CA VAL A 92 -12.42 -4.63 9.36
C VAL A 92 -11.58 -3.57 10.06
N TYR A 93 -12.17 -2.45 10.45
CA TYR A 93 -11.48 -1.40 11.18
C TYR A 93 -11.49 -1.61 12.69
N ASP A 94 -10.43 -1.14 13.36
CA ASP A 94 -10.46 -0.88 14.80
C ASP A 94 -11.04 0.52 15.10
N GLY A 95 -11.13 0.89 16.39
CA GLY A 95 -11.65 2.19 16.80
C GLY A 95 -10.82 3.40 16.35
N GLU A 96 -9.60 3.18 15.86
CA GLU A 96 -8.69 4.20 15.32
C GLU A 96 -8.65 4.19 13.78
N GLY A 97 -9.47 3.36 13.13
CA GLY A 97 -9.52 3.24 11.67
C GLY A 97 -8.37 2.41 11.07
N ASN A 98 -7.62 1.68 11.88
CA ASN A 98 -6.60 0.76 11.36
C ASN A 98 -7.25 -0.54 10.89
N ILE A 99 -6.71 -1.12 9.83
CA ILE A 99 -7.18 -2.39 9.28
C ILE A 99 -6.76 -3.56 10.19
N ARG A 100 -7.72 -4.39 10.55
CA ARG A 100 -7.53 -5.68 11.20
C ARG A 100 -7.38 -6.78 10.14
N TRP A 101 -6.16 -7.12 9.80
CA TRP A 101 -5.82 -8.03 8.70
C TRP A 101 -6.54 -9.38 8.79
N ALA A 102 -6.67 -9.93 10.00
CA ALA A 102 -7.40 -11.17 10.21
C ALA A 102 -8.91 -11.05 9.87
N ALA A 103 -9.50 -9.87 9.93
CA ALA A 103 -10.89 -9.65 9.57
C ALA A 103 -11.07 -9.70 8.05
N ILE A 104 -10.12 -9.18 7.26
CA ILE A 104 -10.15 -9.30 5.79
C ILE A 104 -10.18 -10.78 5.38
N GLY A 105 -9.28 -11.61 5.95
CA GLY A 105 -9.23 -13.05 5.64
C GLY A 105 -10.45 -13.87 6.10
N GLN A 106 -11.38 -13.28 6.84
CA GLN A 106 -12.67 -13.89 7.20
C GLN A 106 -13.79 -13.52 6.22
N MET A 107 -13.56 -12.57 5.33
CA MET A 107 -14.54 -12.16 4.34
C MET A 107 -14.54 -13.14 3.15
N PRO A 108 -15.70 -13.56 2.65
CA PRO A 108 -15.77 -14.47 1.50
C PRO A 108 -15.04 -13.90 0.28
N GLY A 109 -14.15 -14.69 -0.32
CA GLY A 109 -13.39 -14.32 -1.51
C GLY A 109 -12.16 -13.44 -1.26
N TYR A 110 -11.98 -12.87 -0.06
CA TYR A 110 -10.80 -12.08 0.26
C TYR A 110 -9.74 -12.93 0.97
N CYS A 111 -8.51 -12.83 0.52
CA CYS A 111 -7.35 -13.35 1.20
C CYS A 111 -6.42 -12.21 1.58
N ALA A 112 -5.82 -12.29 2.77
CA ALA A 112 -4.90 -11.28 3.26
C ALA A 112 -3.67 -11.92 3.88
N GLU A 113 -2.48 -11.47 3.48
CA GLU A 113 -1.20 -11.92 4.03
C GLU A 113 -0.41 -10.76 4.62
N VAL A 114 0.20 -11.03 5.77
CA VAL A 114 1.06 -10.11 6.50
C VAL A 114 2.44 -10.72 6.54
N PHE A 115 3.36 -10.22 5.72
CA PHE A 115 4.73 -10.74 5.70
C PHE A 115 5.49 -10.30 6.95
N SER A 116 6.18 -11.24 7.59
CA SER A 116 7.03 -10.97 8.76
C SER A 116 8.30 -10.23 8.37
N ASP A 117 8.84 -10.54 7.20
CA ASP A 117 10.03 -9.93 6.65
C ASP A 117 9.68 -8.89 5.58
N VAL A 118 10.58 -7.94 5.39
CA VAL A 118 10.50 -6.91 4.36
C VAL A 118 11.68 -7.11 3.44
N SER A 119 11.49 -7.87 2.38
CA SER A 119 12.53 -8.18 1.41
C SER A 119 12.05 -8.01 -0.04
N GLY A 120 13.01 -7.84 -0.95
CA GLY A 120 12.69 -7.85 -2.37
C GLY A 120 12.22 -9.23 -2.85
N THR A 121 12.55 -10.29 -2.14
CA THR A 121 12.17 -11.67 -2.52
C THR A 121 10.66 -11.86 -2.40
N GLU A 122 10.05 -11.47 -1.25
CA GLU A 122 8.59 -11.55 -1.10
C GLU A 122 7.85 -10.71 -2.14
N ILE A 123 8.38 -9.51 -2.46
CA ILE A 123 7.78 -8.65 -3.49
C ILE A 123 7.83 -9.32 -4.87
N GLU A 124 8.98 -9.91 -5.23
CA GLU A 124 9.12 -10.61 -6.53
C GLU A 124 8.23 -11.85 -6.60
N GLU A 125 8.19 -12.66 -5.55
CA GLU A 125 7.33 -13.86 -5.50
C GLU A 125 5.85 -13.50 -5.66
N CYS A 126 5.39 -12.40 -5.03
CA CYS A 126 4.03 -11.89 -5.26
C CYS A 126 3.80 -11.52 -6.73
N LEU A 127 4.70 -10.74 -7.33
CA LEU A 127 4.55 -10.28 -8.71
C LEU A 127 4.59 -11.45 -9.71
N GLU A 128 5.47 -12.42 -9.49
CA GLU A 128 5.58 -13.63 -10.33
C GLU A 128 4.34 -14.54 -10.22
N ALA A 129 3.66 -14.52 -9.06
CA ALA A 129 2.38 -15.19 -8.86
C ALA A 129 1.18 -14.41 -9.44
N GLY A 130 1.39 -13.25 -10.07
CA GLY A 130 0.33 -12.39 -10.58
C GLY A 130 -0.41 -11.58 -9.50
N ASN A 131 0.21 -11.44 -8.34
CA ASN A 131 -0.32 -10.68 -7.22
C ASN A 131 0.42 -9.34 -7.06
N TYR A 132 -0.25 -8.36 -6.47
CA TYR A 132 0.24 -6.99 -6.34
C TYR A 132 0.49 -6.65 -4.87
N PRO A 133 1.75 -6.67 -4.40
CA PRO A 133 2.06 -6.40 -3.00
C PRO A 133 1.91 -4.93 -2.66
N ILE A 134 1.34 -4.67 -1.48
CA ILE A 134 1.18 -3.34 -0.89
C ILE A 134 2.35 -3.10 0.05
N VAL A 135 3.09 -2.03 -0.17
CA VAL A 135 4.25 -1.70 0.66
C VAL A 135 4.03 -0.41 1.45
N ARG A 136 4.49 -0.42 2.70
CA ARG A 136 4.52 0.78 3.52
C ARG A 136 5.84 1.51 3.29
N VAL A 137 5.75 2.75 2.88
CA VAL A 137 6.86 3.64 2.56
C VAL A 137 6.81 4.91 3.42
N ARG A 138 7.79 5.79 3.26
CA ARG A 138 7.70 7.17 3.74
C ARG A 138 7.60 8.13 2.57
N VAL A 139 6.63 9.02 2.62
CA VAL A 139 6.48 10.09 1.61
C VAL A 139 7.81 10.82 1.45
N LYS A 140 8.30 10.93 0.21
CA LYS A 140 9.60 11.50 -0.14
C LYS A 140 10.77 10.91 0.68
N GLY A 141 10.67 9.63 1.03
CA GLY A 141 11.69 8.87 1.77
C GLY A 141 11.79 9.17 3.27
N LEU A 142 11.37 10.33 3.76
CA LEU A 142 11.51 10.77 5.15
C LEU A 142 10.23 11.29 5.81
N GLY A 143 9.14 11.44 5.06
CA GLY A 143 7.86 11.96 5.52
C GLY A 143 7.08 11.02 6.44
N SER A 144 5.77 11.20 6.49
CA SER A 144 4.84 10.30 7.16
C SER A 144 4.83 8.93 6.50
N PHE A 145 4.35 7.92 7.22
CA PHE A 145 4.08 6.62 6.61
C PHE A 145 2.93 6.71 5.61
N HIS A 146 3.07 5.98 4.54
CA HIS A 146 2.13 5.91 3.44
C HIS A 146 2.15 4.50 2.84
N TYR A 147 1.08 4.10 2.16
CA TYR A 147 1.02 2.82 1.45
C TYR A 147 0.92 3.07 -0.05
N VAL A 148 1.69 2.29 -0.81
CA VAL A 148 1.64 2.24 -2.27
C VAL A 148 1.51 0.79 -2.72
N LEU A 149 0.89 0.57 -3.86
CA LEU A 149 0.74 -0.76 -4.48
C LEU A 149 1.84 -0.96 -5.51
N ILE A 150 2.63 -2.01 -5.39
CA ILE A 150 3.58 -2.39 -6.44
C ILE A 150 2.81 -3.14 -7.53
N VAL A 151 2.82 -2.58 -8.75
CA VAL A 151 2.06 -3.12 -9.89
C VAL A 151 2.96 -3.73 -10.98
N GLY A 152 4.27 -3.65 -10.81
CA GLY A 152 5.22 -4.21 -11.75
C GLY A 152 6.64 -3.73 -11.52
N ARG A 153 7.49 -3.96 -12.52
CA ARG A 153 8.90 -3.52 -12.52
C ARG A 153 9.35 -3.16 -13.93
N ARG A 154 10.24 -2.18 -14.04
CA ARG A 154 10.87 -1.78 -15.29
C ARG A 154 12.24 -1.17 -15.03
N GLY A 155 13.26 -1.62 -15.78
CA GLY A 155 14.61 -1.08 -15.69
C GLY A 155 15.26 -1.22 -14.31
N GLY A 156 14.91 -2.27 -13.54
CA GLY A 156 15.41 -2.48 -12.17
C GLY A 156 14.71 -1.66 -11.07
N GLU A 157 13.61 -0.96 -11.40
CA GLU A 157 12.78 -0.20 -10.48
C GLU A 157 11.38 -0.83 -10.35
N TYR A 158 10.83 -0.83 -9.14
CA TYR A 158 9.42 -1.19 -8.95
C TYR A 158 8.52 -0.03 -9.37
N LEU A 159 7.49 -0.34 -10.16
CA LEU A 159 6.43 0.58 -10.53
C LEU A 159 5.34 0.54 -9.45
N CYS A 160 4.92 1.71 -9.00
CA CYS A 160 3.97 1.85 -7.92
C CYS A 160 2.75 2.66 -8.37
N MET A 161 1.55 2.17 -8.03
CA MET A 161 0.37 3.00 -7.93
C MET A 161 0.38 3.66 -6.56
N ASP A 162 0.38 4.99 -6.54
CA ASP A 162 0.31 5.81 -5.32
C ASP A 162 -1.06 6.49 -5.23
N PRO A 163 -1.84 6.24 -4.16
CA PRO A 163 -3.13 6.91 -3.95
C PRO A 163 -3.09 8.45 -3.80
N LEU A 164 -1.92 9.05 -3.80
CA LEU A 164 -1.74 10.50 -3.79
C LEU A 164 -1.33 11.08 -5.16
N GLU A 165 -1.05 10.23 -6.14
CA GLU A 165 -0.57 10.64 -7.46
C GLU A 165 -1.50 10.11 -8.56
N ASP A 166 -1.57 10.81 -9.69
CA ASP A 166 -2.43 10.41 -10.82
C ASP A 166 -1.71 9.42 -11.74
N ASP A 167 -0.39 9.52 -11.83
CA ASP A 167 0.47 8.67 -12.65
C ASP A 167 1.20 7.62 -11.81
N LEU A 168 1.68 6.55 -12.46
CA LEU A 168 2.56 5.58 -11.80
C LEU A 168 3.86 6.26 -11.35
N THR A 169 4.22 5.99 -10.10
CA THR A 169 5.49 6.39 -9.49
C THR A 169 6.46 5.21 -9.47
N THR A 170 7.65 5.42 -8.93
CA THR A 170 8.61 4.35 -8.68
C THR A 170 8.93 4.24 -7.19
N LEU A 171 9.36 3.08 -6.73
CA LEU A 171 9.75 2.92 -5.34
C LEU A 171 10.98 3.77 -4.97
N SER A 172 11.76 4.20 -5.96
CA SER A 172 12.88 5.13 -5.77
C SER A 172 12.44 6.53 -5.31
N ASP A 173 11.22 6.97 -5.63
CA ASP A 173 10.64 8.23 -5.14
C ASP A 173 10.45 8.22 -3.61
N TYR A 174 10.41 7.02 -3.02
CA TYR A 174 10.36 6.76 -1.57
C TYR A 174 11.70 6.25 -1.01
N GLY A 175 12.80 6.42 -1.77
CA GLY A 175 14.15 6.02 -1.38
C GLY A 175 14.40 4.52 -1.42
N ASN A 176 13.65 3.77 -2.22
CA ASN A 176 13.73 2.29 -2.32
C ASN A 176 13.60 1.60 -0.95
N ARG A 177 12.85 2.19 -0.01
CA ARG A 177 12.77 1.69 1.36
C ARG A 177 11.34 1.31 1.73
N ALA A 178 11.15 0.02 1.99
CA ALA A 178 9.89 -0.53 2.48
C ALA A 178 9.96 -0.81 3.99
N TYR A 179 8.85 -0.57 4.69
CA TYR A 179 8.72 -0.77 6.14
C TYR A 179 7.71 -1.86 6.51
N ALA A 180 6.93 -2.30 5.56
CA ALA A 180 6.04 -3.46 5.66
C ALA A 180 5.67 -3.92 4.25
N VAL A 181 5.43 -5.20 4.11
CA VAL A 181 4.83 -5.80 2.91
C VAL A 181 3.53 -6.47 3.34
N ARG A 182 2.49 -6.27 2.55
CA ARG A 182 1.15 -6.84 2.73
C ARG A 182 0.64 -7.29 1.37
N LEU A 183 -0.21 -8.30 1.37
CA LEU A 183 -0.89 -8.76 0.18
C LEU A 183 -2.38 -8.91 0.49
N VAL A 184 -3.22 -8.42 -0.40
CA VAL A 184 -4.65 -8.70 -0.42
C VAL A 184 -5.00 -9.08 -1.84
N TYR A 185 -5.66 -10.21 -1.99
CA TYR A 185 -6.08 -10.70 -3.30
C TYR A 185 -7.47 -11.35 -3.23
N TRP A 186 -8.09 -11.47 -4.39
CA TRP A 186 -9.37 -12.12 -4.55
C TRP A 186 -9.16 -13.57 -4.99
N GLU A 187 -9.65 -14.52 -4.21
CA GLU A 187 -9.62 -15.93 -4.57
C GLU A 187 -10.89 -16.27 -5.39
N LYS A 188 -10.68 -16.56 -6.68
CA LYS A 188 -11.78 -17.01 -7.55
C LYS A 188 -12.27 -18.39 -7.04
N GLN A 189 -13.54 -18.48 -6.67
CA GLN A 189 -14.20 -19.73 -6.31
C GLN A 189 -14.47 -20.59 -7.54
#